data_f45ece71fc2652c9d303f951c77b185c
#
_entry.id   f45ece71fc2652c9d303f951c77b185c
#
_cell.length_a   1.000
_cell.length_b   1.000
_cell.length_c   1.000
_cell.angle_alpha   90.00
_cell.angle_beta   90.00
_cell.angle_gamma   90.00
#
_symmetry.space_group_name_H-M   'P 1'
#
loop_
_entity.id
_entity.type
_entity.pdbx_description
1 polymer ?
#
loop_
_entity_poly.entity_id
_entity_poly.type
_entity_poly.pdbx_seq_one_letter_code
_entity_poly.pdbx_strand_id
1 'polypeptide(L)'
;MADGWGATLPQGYLAQTDPRQFLMNMFASKSQDFLVSTPAGVGAIAEADWQRLFPDEAEGWAYYRAVEAAPPPGFRFEAIAVSRGGRLVAAAPLFHVTYRLDTPLQGRLRPIGDWLHRTVPRVVAHPVMGLGSPLADRCHLGFDPDLSHSEREQALTALLQGLDEKAAREGVRILAIKDLADREAQPIDGVLQGAGFSRIAGLPVSVLDLPFTSEADYIRSLSANNRSVLRRKLKTAGPVALETVTSIAGLEDEIYSLYEETRANSRFDYGDFEQLSPRYFRDVVAALGPERAALILARVDGRLLAMKLLFIEKDRIIDKFWGMRYPAGREHNLFFVAWMEGVRFALAHGARRYQSGQTAYAQKMKLGSRLDPMWVYFRHRWPVVNRIFRRAAPLIAFDKMDPELADIRKRRSG
;
A
#
# COMPACT_ATOMS: atom_id res chain seq x y z
N MET A 1 -20.67 68.05 -41.58
CA MET A 1 -19.92 67.05 -42.35
C MET A 1 -19.54 65.98 -41.35
N ALA A 2 -20.32 65.01 -41.18
CA ALA A 2 -20.52 63.75 -41.93
C ALA A 2 -19.39 62.78 -41.57
N ASP A 3 -19.65 61.71 -41.24
CA ASP A 3 -19.90 60.33 -41.64
C ASP A 3 -19.35 59.46 -40.50
N GLY A 4 -20.03 58.63 -39.80
CA GLY A 4 -20.82 57.52 -40.16
C GLY A 4 -20.04 56.27 -40.50
N TRP A 5 -19.71 55.40 -39.50
CA TRP A 5 -19.49 53.97 -39.76
C TRP A 5 -20.15 53.16 -38.64
N GLY A 6 -21.36 52.73 -38.91
CA GLY A 6 -22.00 51.66 -38.15
C GLY A 6 -21.49 50.33 -38.66
N ALA A 7 -20.91 49.53 -37.79
CA ALA A 7 -20.64 48.14 -38.04
C ALA A 7 -21.61 47.32 -37.14
N THR A 8 -22.69 46.84 -37.76
CA THR A 8 -23.64 45.84 -37.22
C THR A 8 -22.90 44.50 -37.08
N LEU A 9 -22.78 44.01 -35.85
CA LEU A 9 -22.37 42.63 -35.56
C LEU A 9 -23.52 41.68 -35.90
N PRO A 10 -23.30 40.59 -36.61
CA PRO A 10 -24.33 39.59 -36.89
C PRO A 10 -24.72 38.85 -35.61
N GLN A 11 -25.99 38.96 -35.25
CA GLN A 11 -26.65 38.06 -34.30
C GLN A 11 -26.71 36.67 -34.90
N GLY A 12 -26.16 35.69 -34.18
CA GLY A 12 -26.38 34.29 -34.46
C GLY A 12 -25.10 33.47 -34.39
N TYR A 13 -24.70 33.08 -33.16
CA TYR A 13 -24.02 31.81 -32.86
C TYR A 13 -23.82 31.69 -31.33
N LEU A 14 -24.92 31.63 -30.58
CA LEU A 14 -24.91 30.99 -29.27
C LEU A 14 -25.50 29.59 -29.46
N ALA A 15 -24.72 28.73 -30.14
CA ALA A 15 -24.93 27.30 -30.03
C ALA A 15 -24.60 26.88 -28.60
N GLN A 16 -25.60 26.30 -27.95
CA GLN A 16 -25.50 25.65 -26.64
C GLN A 16 -24.45 24.54 -26.71
N THR A 17 -23.20 24.84 -26.42
CA THR A 17 -22.20 23.84 -26.13
C THR A 17 -22.39 23.44 -24.67
N ASP A 18 -22.77 22.18 -24.44
CA ASP A 18 -22.82 21.56 -23.11
C ASP A 18 -21.50 21.88 -22.38
N PRO A 19 -21.54 22.48 -21.18
CA PRO A 19 -20.31 22.76 -20.40
C PRO A 19 -19.42 21.54 -20.23
N ARG A 20 -19.97 20.32 -20.27
CA ARG A 20 -19.24 19.08 -20.26
C ARG A 20 -18.47 18.83 -21.56
N GLN A 21 -19.03 19.22 -22.69
CA GLN A 21 -18.43 19.08 -24.03
C GLN A 21 -17.32 20.11 -24.22
N PHE A 22 -17.51 21.32 -23.68
CA PHE A 22 -16.48 22.36 -23.67
C PHE A 22 -15.28 21.97 -22.79
N LEU A 23 -15.50 21.44 -21.59
CA LEU A 23 -14.46 20.90 -20.74
C LEU A 23 -13.79 19.66 -21.38
N MET A 24 -14.54 18.73 -21.94
CA MET A 24 -13.98 17.59 -22.67
C MET A 24 -13.10 18.01 -23.85
N ASN A 25 -13.52 19.00 -24.63
CA ASN A 25 -12.74 19.51 -25.77
C ASN A 25 -11.51 20.31 -25.32
N MET A 26 -11.59 21.03 -24.20
CA MET A 26 -10.45 21.75 -23.62
C MET A 26 -9.39 20.77 -23.05
N PHE A 27 -9.82 19.64 -22.51
CA PHE A 27 -8.93 18.56 -22.07
C PHE A 27 -8.44 17.69 -23.23
N ALA A 28 -9.26 17.42 -24.24
CA ALA A 28 -8.88 16.64 -25.42
C ALA A 28 -7.78 17.33 -26.26
N SER A 29 -7.78 18.65 -26.31
CA SER A 29 -6.76 19.43 -27.07
C SER A 29 -5.37 19.43 -26.43
N LYS A 30 -5.22 19.10 -25.12
CA LYS A 30 -3.93 19.03 -24.43
C LYS A 30 -3.41 17.61 -24.20
N SER A 31 -4.20 16.59 -24.47
CA SER A 31 -3.88 15.17 -24.22
C SER A 31 -3.10 14.48 -25.34
N GLN A 32 -2.85 15.14 -26.46
CA GLN A 32 -2.25 14.51 -27.65
C GLN A 32 -0.77 14.08 -27.49
N ASP A 33 -0.09 14.53 -26.44
CA ASP A 33 1.32 14.22 -26.19
C ASP A 33 1.57 12.98 -25.31
N PHE A 34 0.57 12.52 -24.58
CA PHE A 34 0.71 11.40 -23.62
C PHE A 34 0.16 10.08 -24.20
N LEU A 35 1.05 9.11 -24.34
CA LEU A 35 0.69 7.75 -24.76
C LEU A 35 0.56 6.86 -23.54
N VAL A 36 -0.61 6.26 -23.34
CA VAL A 36 -0.86 5.30 -22.24
C VAL A 36 -0.72 3.88 -22.77
N SER A 37 0.00 3.05 -22.02
CA SER A 37 0.15 1.62 -22.26
C SER A 37 -0.11 0.82 -20.99
N THR A 38 -0.42 -0.47 -21.16
CA THR A 38 -0.65 -1.39 -20.05
C THR A 38 0.28 -2.60 -20.18
N PRO A 39 1.54 -2.48 -19.74
CA PRO A 39 2.50 -3.58 -19.73
C PRO A 39 1.99 -4.79 -18.94
N ALA A 40 2.43 -5.98 -19.30
CA ALA A 40 2.03 -7.24 -18.64
C ALA A 40 2.47 -7.34 -17.17
N GLY A 41 3.25 -6.40 -16.69
CA GLY A 41 3.72 -6.22 -15.32
C GLY A 41 4.77 -5.11 -15.27
N VAL A 42 5.21 -4.77 -14.07
CA VAL A 42 6.34 -3.84 -13.85
C VAL A 42 7.61 -4.39 -14.50
N GLY A 43 7.81 -5.71 -14.48
CA GLY A 43 8.93 -6.36 -15.14
C GLY A 43 8.98 -6.20 -16.66
N ALA A 44 7.91 -5.76 -17.31
CA ALA A 44 7.86 -5.43 -18.72
C ALA A 44 8.26 -3.95 -19.03
N ILE A 45 8.45 -3.13 -18.00
CA ILE A 45 9.00 -1.77 -18.09
C ILE A 45 10.52 -1.88 -17.95
N ALA A 46 11.28 -1.06 -18.67
CA ALA A 46 12.73 -1.03 -18.50
C ALA A 46 13.10 -0.66 -17.06
N GLU A 47 14.03 -1.40 -16.46
CA GLU A 47 14.44 -1.20 -15.06
C GLU A 47 14.91 0.24 -14.80
N ALA A 48 15.74 0.78 -15.68
CA ALA A 48 16.26 2.15 -15.57
C ALA A 48 15.13 3.21 -15.59
N ASP A 49 14.08 2.99 -16.38
CA ASP A 49 12.92 3.87 -16.41
C ASP A 49 12.10 3.78 -15.12
N TRP A 50 11.92 2.57 -14.59
CA TRP A 50 11.24 2.37 -13.31
C TRP A 50 12.01 3.01 -12.15
N GLN A 51 13.32 2.77 -12.07
CA GLN A 51 14.20 3.33 -11.03
C GLN A 51 14.24 4.87 -11.06
N ARG A 52 14.11 5.48 -12.25
CA ARG A 52 14.02 6.95 -12.35
C ARG A 52 12.74 7.49 -11.71
N LEU A 53 11.61 6.78 -11.83
CA LEU A 53 10.35 7.19 -11.21
C LEU A 53 10.29 6.84 -9.71
N PHE A 54 11.01 5.80 -9.28
CA PHE A 54 11.00 5.25 -7.92
C PHE A 54 12.44 5.02 -7.43
N PRO A 55 13.20 6.11 -7.21
CA PRO A 55 14.57 5.97 -6.75
C PRO A 55 14.62 5.39 -5.34
N ASP A 56 15.59 4.50 -5.10
CA ASP A 56 15.94 3.92 -3.80
C ASP A 56 14.85 3.07 -3.11
N GLU A 57 13.77 2.70 -3.79
CA GLU A 57 12.72 1.85 -3.24
C GLU A 57 13.16 0.37 -3.21
N ALA A 58 13.05 -0.26 -2.06
CA ALA A 58 13.26 -1.71 -1.95
C ALA A 58 12.11 -2.49 -2.62
N GLU A 59 10.87 -1.98 -2.50
CA GLU A 59 9.72 -2.47 -3.26
C GLU A 59 9.75 -1.92 -4.70
N GLY A 60 10.93 -1.97 -5.34
CA GLY A 60 11.21 -1.48 -6.67
C GLY A 60 10.98 -2.53 -7.78
N TRP A 61 11.67 -2.36 -8.91
CA TRP A 61 11.50 -3.18 -10.10
C TRP A 61 11.74 -4.68 -9.85
N ALA A 62 12.84 -5.02 -9.18
CA ALA A 62 13.20 -6.40 -8.86
C ALA A 62 12.16 -7.08 -7.96
N TYR A 63 11.64 -6.35 -6.97
CA TYR A 63 10.57 -6.80 -6.09
C TYR A 63 9.29 -7.12 -6.88
N TYR A 64 8.81 -6.17 -7.69
CA TYR A 64 7.61 -6.39 -8.49
C TYR A 64 7.74 -7.57 -9.43
N ARG A 65 8.87 -7.70 -10.11
CA ARG A 65 9.15 -8.84 -10.98
C ARG A 65 9.08 -10.18 -10.26
N ALA A 66 9.58 -10.24 -9.03
CA ALA A 66 9.53 -11.46 -8.21
C ALA A 66 8.09 -11.82 -7.80
N VAL A 67 7.30 -10.84 -7.35
CA VAL A 67 5.91 -11.09 -6.91
C VAL A 67 4.97 -11.37 -8.08
N GLU A 68 5.22 -10.75 -9.23
CA GLU A 68 4.45 -10.96 -10.46
C GLU A 68 4.69 -12.35 -11.07
N ALA A 69 5.87 -12.93 -10.86
CA ALA A 69 6.21 -14.27 -11.33
C ALA A 69 5.47 -15.40 -10.57
N ALA A 70 4.98 -15.11 -9.36
CA ALA A 70 4.24 -16.05 -8.53
C ALA A 70 3.13 -15.31 -7.74
N PRO A 71 2.09 -14.84 -8.42
CA PRO A 71 1.02 -14.06 -7.78
C PRO A 71 0.27 -14.92 -6.75
N PRO A 72 -0.24 -14.31 -5.67
CA PRO A 72 -1.18 -14.99 -4.79
C PRO A 72 -2.44 -15.45 -5.53
N PRO A 73 -3.13 -16.47 -5.04
CA PRO A 73 -4.38 -16.92 -5.64
C PRO A 73 -5.41 -15.78 -5.79
N GLY A 74 -6.06 -15.72 -6.94
CA GLY A 74 -7.08 -14.69 -7.22
C GLY A 74 -6.55 -13.34 -7.67
N PHE A 75 -5.22 -13.11 -7.66
CA PHE A 75 -4.62 -11.88 -8.16
C PHE A 75 -4.01 -12.06 -9.55
N ARG A 76 -4.14 -11.01 -10.36
CA ARG A 76 -3.40 -10.82 -11.61
C ARG A 76 -2.72 -9.45 -11.55
N PHE A 77 -1.45 -9.42 -11.87
CA PHE A 77 -0.65 -8.20 -11.88
C PHE A 77 -0.37 -7.74 -13.29
N GLU A 78 -0.36 -6.44 -13.45
CA GLU A 78 0.02 -5.70 -14.65
C GLU A 78 0.67 -4.37 -14.22
N ALA A 79 0.94 -3.51 -15.18
CA ALA A 79 1.31 -2.12 -14.90
C ALA A 79 0.52 -1.19 -15.82
N ILE A 80 0.45 0.09 -15.45
CA ILE A 80 0.02 1.16 -16.34
C ILE A 80 1.16 2.17 -16.46
N ALA A 81 1.43 2.61 -17.66
CA ALA A 81 2.55 3.47 -17.98
C ALA A 81 2.12 4.59 -18.93
N VAL A 82 2.62 5.78 -18.69
CA VAL A 82 2.40 6.96 -19.51
C VAL A 82 3.73 7.43 -20.07
N SER A 83 3.81 7.56 -21.38
CA SER A 83 5.00 8.06 -22.07
C SER A 83 4.71 9.36 -22.79
N ARG A 84 5.72 10.22 -22.91
CA ARG A 84 5.70 11.46 -23.68
C ARG A 84 6.96 11.55 -24.52
N GLY A 85 6.83 11.70 -25.83
CA GLY A 85 7.98 11.73 -26.74
C GLY A 85 8.86 10.47 -26.64
N GLY A 86 8.27 9.29 -26.37
CA GLY A 86 8.99 8.03 -26.20
C GLY A 86 9.64 7.82 -24.82
N ARG A 87 9.62 8.81 -23.93
CA ARG A 87 10.14 8.71 -22.54
C ARG A 87 9.01 8.38 -21.57
N LEU A 88 9.23 7.43 -20.67
CA LEU A 88 8.30 7.12 -19.58
C LEU A 88 8.23 8.30 -18.62
N VAL A 89 7.03 8.83 -18.37
CA VAL A 89 6.82 10.02 -17.52
C VAL A 89 5.94 9.75 -16.30
N ALA A 90 5.12 8.70 -16.32
CA ALA A 90 4.41 8.22 -15.14
C ALA A 90 4.17 6.72 -15.24
N ALA A 91 4.14 6.03 -14.11
CA ALA A 91 3.78 4.63 -14.04
C ALA A 91 3.22 4.25 -12.67
N ALA A 92 2.46 3.16 -12.66
CA ALA A 92 2.02 2.51 -11.43
C ALA A 92 1.86 0.99 -11.68
N PRO A 93 2.07 0.15 -10.66
CA PRO A 93 1.63 -1.23 -10.68
C PRO A 93 0.11 -1.26 -10.73
N LEU A 94 -0.43 -2.30 -11.35
CA LEU A 94 -1.87 -2.54 -11.49
C LEU A 94 -2.18 -3.97 -11.06
N PHE A 95 -3.19 -4.12 -10.21
CA PHE A 95 -3.66 -5.43 -9.81
C PHE A 95 -5.14 -5.62 -10.13
N HIS A 96 -5.50 -6.87 -10.37
CA HIS A 96 -6.87 -7.32 -10.55
C HIS A 96 -7.19 -8.36 -9.47
N VAL A 97 -8.36 -8.23 -8.89
CA VAL A 97 -8.88 -9.16 -7.89
C VAL A 97 -10.40 -9.19 -7.93
N THR A 98 -11.01 -10.31 -7.59
CA THR A 98 -12.43 -10.36 -7.26
C THR A 98 -12.59 -10.09 -5.79
N TYR A 99 -12.97 -8.84 -5.45
CA TYR A 99 -13.06 -8.38 -4.06
C TYR A 99 -14.45 -8.62 -3.48
N ARG A 100 -14.48 -9.14 -2.27
CA ARG A 100 -15.70 -9.33 -1.48
C ARG A 100 -16.04 -8.04 -0.75
N LEU A 101 -17.11 -7.36 -1.14
CA LEU A 101 -17.59 -6.12 -0.50
C LEU A 101 -18.09 -6.34 0.94
N ASP A 102 -18.30 -7.59 1.34
CA ASP A 102 -18.65 -7.99 2.71
C ASP A 102 -17.43 -8.23 3.62
N THR A 103 -16.21 -8.18 3.10
CA THR A 103 -14.96 -8.27 3.90
C THR A 103 -14.96 -7.34 5.13
N PRO A 104 -15.53 -6.12 5.07
CA PRO A 104 -15.67 -5.25 6.23
C PRO A 104 -16.60 -5.78 7.33
N LEU A 105 -17.47 -6.75 7.04
CA LEU A 105 -18.35 -7.35 8.04
C LEU A 105 -17.61 -8.37 8.89
N GLN A 106 -16.91 -7.87 9.91
CA GLN A 106 -16.08 -8.67 10.82
C GLN A 106 -16.79 -8.99 12.15
N GLY A 107 -16.23 -9.90 12.92
CA GLY A 107 -16.71 -10.26 14.26
C GLY A 107 -18.13 -10.83 14.22
N ARG A 108 -19.08 -10.20 14.95
CA ARG A 108 -20.47 -10.67 15.04
C ARG A 108 -21.26 -10.58 13.73
N LEU A 109 -20.81 -9.77 12.78
CA LEU A 109 -21.46 -9.60 11.48
C LEU A 109 -20.90 -10.54 10.39
N ARG A 110 -19.79 -11.24 10.66
CA ARG A 110 -19.18 -12.18 9.72
C ARG A 110 -20.15 -13.27 9.21
N PRO A 111 -21.01 -13.91 10.06
CA PRO A 111 -21.97 -14.89 9.57
C PRO A 111 -22.95 -14.33 8.53
N ILE A 112 -23.31 -13.05 8.65
CA ILE A 112 -24.18 -12.36 7.68
C ILE A 112 -23.45 -12.18 6.34
N GLY A 113 -22.19 -11.76 6.37
CA GLY A 113 -21.34 -11.66 5.17
C GLY A 113 -21.19 -13.02 4.47
N ASP A 114 -20.87 -14.06 5.22
CA ASP A 114 -20.71 -15.42 4.67
C ASP A 114 -22.03 -15.98 4.13
N TRP A 115 -23.16 -15.66 4.74
CA TRP A 115 -24.48 -16.03 4.20
C TRP A 115 -24.77 -15.27 2.90
N LEU A 116 -24.54 -13.95 2.85
CA LEU A 116 -24.70 -13.13 1.65
C LEU A 116 -23.82 -13.65 0.51
N HIS A 117 -22.56 -13.96 0.80
CA HIS A 117 -21.62 -14.48 -0.19
C HIS A 117 -22.07 -15.82 -0.76
N ARG A 118 -22.63 -16.72 0.07
CA ARG A 118 -23.15 -18.04 -0.38
C ARG A 118 -24.45 -17.92 -1.17
N THR A 119 -25.31 -16.96 -0.80
CA THR A 119 -26.68 -16.85 -1.38
C THR A 119 -26.69 -15.99 -2.63
N VAL A 120 -25.95 -14.89 -2.64
CA VAL A 120 -25.92 -13.90 -3.74
C VAL A 120 -24.48 -13.46 -4.09
N PRO A 121 -23.59 -14.41 -4.47
CA PRO A 121 -22.17 -14.12 -4.69
C PRO A 121 -21.93 -13.00 -5.71
N ARG A 122 -22.78 -12.89 -6.73
CA ARG A 122 -22.70 -11.86 -7.79
C ARG A 122 -22.98 -10.44 -7.27
N VAL A 123 -23.61 -10.31 -6.09
CA VAL A 123 -23.89 -9.01 -5.46
C VAL A 123 -22.78 -8.63 -4.51
N VAL A 124 -22.06 -9.61 -3.98
CA VAL A 124 -21.03 -9.42 -2.95
C VAL A 124 -19.62 -9.41 -3.52
N ALA A 125 -19.34 -10.27 -4.50
CA ALA A 125 -18.02 -10.40 -5.11
C ALA A 125 -17.97 -9.64 -6.45
N HIS A 126 -17.10 -8.64 -6.52
CA HIS A 126 -16.96 -7.79 -7.70
C HIS A 126 -15.52 -7.75 -8.20
N PRO A 127 -15.30 -7.80 -9.53
CA PRO A 127 -13.99 -7.55 -10.09
C PRO A 127 -13.58 -6.10 -9.80
N VAL A 128 -12.39 -5.96 -9.24
CA VAL A 128 -11.74 -4.68 -8.92
C VAL A 128 -10.43 -4.60 -9.71
N MET A 129 -10.16 -3.44 -10.27
CA MET A 129 -8.88 -3.07 -10.86
C MET A 129 -8.29 -1.95 -10.02
N GLY A 130 -7.11 -2.16 -9.47
CA GLY A 130 -6.50 -1.22 -8.52
C GLY A 130 -5.10 -0.81 -8.91
N LEU A 131 -4.78 0.49 -8.76
CA LEU A 131 -3.41 0.99 -8.77
C LEU A 131 -2.72 0.65 -7.45
N GLY A 132 -1.44 0.31 -7.52
CA GLY A 132 -0.64 -0.18 -6.42
C GLY A 132 -0.51 -1.70 -6.43
N SER A 133 -0.21 -2.27 -5.26
CA SER A 133 -0.11 -3.72 -5.09
C SER A 133 -0.66 -4.13 -3.73
N PRO A 134 -1.35 -5.26 -3.63
CA PRO A 134 -1.75 -5.83 -2.34
C PRO A 134 -0.55 -6.23 -1.48
N LEU A 135 0.61 -6.47 -2.10
CA LEU A 135 1.83 -6.95 -1.46
C LEU A 135 2.83 -5.84 -1.12
N ALA A 136 2.59 -4.60 -1.58
CA ALA A 136 3.43 -3.45 -1.24
C ALA A 136 2.85 -2.67 -0.05
N ASP A 137 3.74 -2.03 0.72
CA ASP A 137 3.35 -1.23 1.90
C ASP A 137 2.65 0.07 1.52
N ARG A 138 2.84 0.53 0.27
CA ARG A 138 2.22 1.74 -0.27
C ARG A 138 1.95 1.64 -1.76
N CYS A 139 1.09 2.49 -2.26
CA CYS A 139 0.91 2.66 -3.70
C CYS A 139 2.16 3.30 -4.32
N HIS A 140 2.78 2.62 -5.27
CA HIS A 140 3.83 3.20 -6.10
C HIS A 140 3.15 3.86 -7.32
N LEU A 141 2.83 5.15 -7.18
CA LEU A 141 2.39 6.00 -8.28
C LEU A 141 3.48 7.03 -8.53
N GLY A 142 4.30 6.78 -9.55
CA GLY A 142 5.50 7.55 -9.83
C GLY A 142 5.34 8.50 -10.99
N PHE A 143 6.06 9.62 -10.90
CA PHE A 143 6.15 10.63 -11.96
C PHE A 143 7.62 10.98 -12.20
N ASP A 144 7.95 11.27 -13.45
CA ASP A 144 9.28 11.78 -13.80
C ASP A 144 9.57 13.05 -12.97
N PRO A 145 10.72 13.10 -12.27
CA PRO A 145 11.07 14.24 -11.42
C PRO A 145 11.17 15.56 -12.19
N ASP A 146 11.45 15.51 -13.50
CA ASP A 146 11.58 16.69 -14.35
C ASP A 146 10.23 17.31 -14.75
N LEU A 147 9.10 16.65 -14.47
CA LEU A 147 7.78 17.22 -14.77
C LEU A 147 7.43 18.36 -13.82
N SER A 148 6.94 19.45 -14.38
CA SER A 148 6.26 20.51 -13.63
C SER A 148 4.98 19.98 -12.97
N HIS A 149 4.46 20.71 -11.99
CA HIS A 149 3.21 20.35 -11.32
C HIS A 149 2.04 20.15 -12.31
N SER A 150 1.86 21.07 -13.25
CA SER A 150 0.82 20.97 -14.29
C SER A 150 1.00 19.76 -15.20
N GLU A 151 2.24 19.42 -15.57
CA GLU A 151 2.52 18.24 -16.40
C GLU A 151 2.27 16.94 -15.63
N ARG A 152 2.55 16.90 -14.33
CA ARG A 152 2.20 15.75 -13.45
C ARG A 152 0.69 15.54 -13.39
N GLU A 153 -0.10 16.61 -13.25
CA GLU A 153 -1.56 16.53 -13.28
C GLU A 153 -2.09 16.03 -14.61
N GLN A 154 -1.49 16.48 -15.73
CA GLN A 154 -1.84 16.00 -17.07
C GLN A 154 -1.48 14.52 -17.25
N ALA A 155 -0.28 14.10 -16.84
CA ALA A 155 0.14 12.71 -16.89
C ALA A 155 -0.75 11.81 -16.04
N LEU A 156 -1.13 12.26 -14.82
CA LEU A 156 -2.09 11.55 -13.97
C LEU A 156 -3.46 11.45 -14.65
N THR A 157 -3.94 12.54 -15.24
CA THR A 157 -5.22 12.54 -15.96
C THR A 157 -5.22 11.54 -17.12
N ALA A 158 -4.13 11.50 -17.90
CA ALA A 158 -3.96 10.53 -18.97
C ALA A 158 -3.92 9.08 -18.43
N LEU A 159 -3.19 8.85 -17.33
CA LEU A 159 -3.13 7.55 -16.66
C LEU A 159 -4.52 7.08 -16.24
N LEU A 160 -5.31 7.97 -15.59
CA LEU A 160 -6.66 7.64 -15.13
C LEU A 160 -7.63 7.38 -16.29
N GLN A 161 -7.48 8.10 -17.40
CA GLN A 161 -8.25 7.84 -18.63
C GLN A 161 -7.92 6.46 -19.21
N GLY A 162 -6.63 6.12 -19.33
CA GLY A 162 -6.19 4.80 -19.77
C GLY A 162 -6.67 3.66 -18.86
N LEU A 163 -6.68 3.91 -17.55
CA LEU A 163 -7.26 2.98 -16.58
C LEU A 163 -8.77 2.76 -16.80
N ASP A 164 -9.51 3.83 -17.07
CA ASP A 164 -10.95 3.76 -17.40
C ASP A 164 -11.22 2.99 -18.68
N GLU A 165 -10.45 3.25 -19.73
CA GLU A 165 -10.57 2.54 -21.01
C GLU A 165 -10.27 1.06 -20.86
N LYS A 166 -9.20 0.71 -20.12
CA LYS A 166 -8.88 -0.68 -19.82
C LYS A 166 -10.00 -1.37 -19.03
N ALA A 167 -10.49 -0.72 -17.98
CA ALA A 167 -11.60 -1.23 -17.18
C ALA A 167 -12.88 -1.40 -18.00
N ALA A 168 -13.13 -0.50 -18.98
CA ALA A 168 -14.27 -0.63 -19.91
C ALA A 168 -14.13 -1.88 -20.80
N ARG A 169 -12.95 -2.07 -21.38
CA ARG A 169 -12.67 -3.24 -22.24
C ARG A 169 -12.80 -4.57 -21.48
N GLU A 170 -12.38 -4.61 -20.22
CA GLU A 170 -12.41 -5.81 -19.38
C GLU A 170 -13.71 -5.98 -18.58
N GLY A 171 -14.67 -5.06 -18.71
CA GLY A 171 -15.95 -5.13 -17.99
C GLY A 171 -15.83 -4.89 -16.48
N VAL A 172 -14.68 -4.37 -15.99
CA VAL A 172 -14.46 -4.04 -14.58
C VAL A 172 -15.20 -2.74 -14.24
N ARG A 173 -15.91 -2.73 -13.11
CA ARG A 173 -16.75 -1.59 -12.70
C ARG A 173 -16.20 -0.82 -11.51
N ILE A 174 -15.35 -1.44 -10.70
CA ILE A 174 -14.77 -0.82 -9.51
C ILE A 174 -13.29 -0.58 -9.76
N LEU A 175 -12.90 0.68 -9.62
CA LEU A 175 -11.51 1.13 -9.68
C LEU A 175 -11.07 1.54 -8.28
N ALA A 176 -9.82 1.25 -7.94
CA ALA A 176 -9.24 1.60 -6.66
C ALA A 176 -7.80 2.14 -6.80
N ILE A 177 -7.36 2.88 -5.80
CA ILE A 177 -5.94 3.21 -5.56
C ILE A 177 -5.68 2.81 -4.11
N LYS A 178 -4.81 1.83 -3.90
CA LYS A 178 -4.62 1.20 -2.59
C LYS A 178 -3.40 1.79 -1.88
N ASP A 179 -3.59 2.21 -0.63
CA ASP A 179 -2.53 2.62 0.29
C ASP A 179 -1.63 3.76 -0.23
N LEU A 180 -2.25 4.86 -0.67
CA LEU A 180 -1.53 6.06 -1.04
C LEU A 180 -1.14 6.84 0.23
N ALA A 181 0.15 7.11 0.42
CA ALA A 181 0.63 7.84 1.58
C ALA A 181 0.12 9.29 1.58
N ASP A 182 -0.15 9.86 2.75
CA ASP A 182 -0.76 11.19 2.88
C ASP A 182 0.01 12.28 2.10
N ARG A 183 1.33 12.27 2.19
CA ARG A 183 2.21 13.20 1.47
C ARG A 183 2.12 13.09 -0.06
N GLU A 184 1.75 11.91 -0.56
CA GLU A 184 1.60 11.63 -1.99
C GLU A 184 0.17 11.88 -2.46
N ALA A 185 -0.80 11.71 -1.57
CA ALA A 185 -2.20 11.94 -1.82
C ALA A 185 -2.54 13.44 -1.92
N GLN A 186 -2.00 14.26 -1.01
CA GLN A 186 -2.34 15.69 -0.93
C GLN A 186 -2.20 16.45 -2.26
N PRO A 187 -1.09 16.35 -3.00
CA PRO A 187 -0.91 17.10 -4.24
C PRO A 187 -1.81 16.66 -5.40
N ILE A 188 -2.35 15.43 -5.35
CA ILE A 188 -3.15 14.86 -6.44
C ILE A 188 -4.63 14.64 -6.07
N ASP A 189 -5.01 14.93 -4.83
CA ASP A 189 -6.38 14.69 -4.32
C ASP A 189 -7.44 15.38 -5.18
N GLY A 190 -7.19 16.60 -5.61
CA GLY A 190 -8.11 17.36 -6.48
C GLY A 190 -8.34 16.68 -7.82
N VAL A 191 -7.30 16.15 -8.45
CA VAL A 191 -7.39 15.42 -9.73
C VAL A 191 -8.17 14.12 -9.54
N LEU A 192 -7.89 13.36 -8.47
CA LEU A 192 -8.57 12.11 -8.17
C LEU A 192 -10.06 12.33 -7.88
N GLN A 193 -10.40 13.35 -7.07
CA GLN A 193 -11.81 13.69 -6.79
C GLN A 193 -12.52 14.19 -8.04
N GLY A 194 -11.87 15.02 -8.86
CA GLY A 194 -12.37 15.48 -10.16
C GLY A 194 -12.65 14.32 -11.13
N ALA A 195 -11.83 13.26 -11.08
CA ALA A 195 -12.04 12.00 -11.80
C ALA A 195 -13.13 11.11 -11.17
N GLY A 196 -13.79 11.55 -10.10
CA GLY A 196 -14.91 10.87 -9.45
C GLY A 196 -14.52 9.85 -8.38
N PHE A 197 -13.27 9.78 -7.98
CA PHE A 197 -12.85 8.93 -6.88
C PHE A 197 -13.31 9.49 -5.52
N SER A 198 -13.63 8.59 -4.61
CA SER A 198 -13.92 8.88 -3.19
C SER A 198 -12.74 8.46 -2.36
N ARG A 199 -12.31 9.30 -1.43
CA ARG A 199 -11.22 9.03 -0.49
C ARG A 199 -11.75 8.50 0.82
N ILE A 200 -11.14 7.43 1.33
CA ILE A 200 -11.36 6.91 2.70
C ILE A 200 -10.01 6.70 3.39
N ALA A 201 -10.03 6.75 4.71
CA ALA A 201 -8.87 6.38 5.49
C ALA A 201 -8.58 4.88 5.32
N GLY A 202 -7.36 4.56 4.90
CA GLY A 202 -6.78 3.23 4.91
C GLY A 202 -6.24 2.86 6.28
N LEU A 203 -5.61 1.69 6.39
CA LEU A 203 -4.85 1.30 7.56
C LEU A 203 -3.56 2.12 7.62
N PRO A 204 -3.28 2.85 8.70
CA PRO A 204 -2.05 3.63 8.81
C PRO A 204 -0.83 2.72 8.93
N VAL A 205 0.31 3.22 8.50
CA VAL A 205 1.60 2.54 8.67
C VAL A 205 2.24 2.99 9.98
N SER A 206 2.78 2.04 10.75
CA SER A 206 3.54 2.34 11.98
C SER A 206 4.98 2.73 11.63
N VAL A 207 5.43 3.90 12.06
CA VAL A 207 6.78 4.41 11.81
C VAL A 207 7.42 4.83 13.14
N LEU A 208 8.59 4.29 13.44
CA LEU A 208 9.46 4.74 14.51
C LEU A 208 10.54 5.64 13.91
N ASP A 209 10.54 6.92 14.27
CA ASP A 209 11.64 7.81 13.94
C ASP A 209 12.85 7.46 14.79
N LEU A 210 14.05 7.43 14.19
CA LEU A 210 15.30 7.01 14.82
C LEU A 210 16.32 8.17 14.89
N PRO A 211 16.05 9.23 15.70
CA PRO A 211 17.04 10.27 15.95
C PRO A 211 18.10 9.83 16.96
N PHE A 212 18.22 8.53 17.20
CA PHE A 212 19.06 7.93 18.24
C PHE A 212 20.37 7.43 17.64
N THR A 213 21.44 7.48 18.45
CA THR A 213 22.74 6.91 18.08
C THR A 213 22.98 5.54 18.70
N SER A 214 22.13 5.14 19.65
CA SER A 214 22.26 3.85 20.34
C SER A 214 20.91 3.27 20.78
N GLU A 215 20.90 1.96 21.00
CA GLU A 215 19.76 1.27 21.62
C GLU A 215 19.41 1.87 23.00
N ALA A 216 20.42 2.25 23.78
CA ALA A 216 20.23 2.83 25.10
C ALA A 216 19.48 4.18 25.01
N ASP A 217 19.79 5.01 23.99
CA ASP A 217 19.10 6.28 23.74
C ASP A 217 17.64 6.03 23.34
N TYR A 218 17.40 5.07 22.46
CA TYR A 218 16.05 4.67 22.09
C TYR A 218 15.24 4.23 23.32
N ILE A 219 15.81 3.31 24.14
CA ILE A 219 15.11 2.85 25.34
C ILE A 219 14.84 4.01 26.31
N ARG A 220 15.77 4.98 26.45
CA ARG A 220 15.57 6.17 27.30
C ARG A 220 14.44 7.07 26.81
N SER A 221 14.21 7.14 25.51
CA SER A 221 13.14 7.96 24.93
C SER A 221 11.74 7.46 25.28
N LEU A 222 11.59 6.16 25.57
CA LEU A 222 10.30 5.58 25.96
C LEU A 222 9.83 6.12 27.32
N SER A 223 8.51 6.22 27.53
CA SER A 223 7.96 6.54 28.83
C SER A 223 8.45 5.55 29.91
N ALA A 224 8.52 5.98 31.19
CA ALA A 224 9.01 5.15 32.28
C ALA A 224 8.27 3.80 32.36
N ASN A 225 6.96 3.81 32.18
CA ASN A 225 6.13 2.60 32.18
C ASN A 225 6.47 1.67 31.00
N ASN A 226 6.53 2.21 29.78
CA ASN A 226 6.80 1.43 28.58
C ASN A 226 8.23 0.84 28.63
N ARG A 227 9.21 1.61 29.11
CA ARG A 227 10.59 1.17 29.33
C ARG A 227 10.66 0.02 30.35
N SER A 228 9.92 0.13 31.47
CA SER A 228 9.84 -0.93 32.49
C SER A 228 9.22 -2.20 31.91
N VAL A 229 8.11 -2.07 31.18
CA VAL A 229 7.44 -3.21 30.51
C VAL A 229 8.38 -3.87 29.50
N LEU A 230 9.05 -3.10 28.63
CA LEU A 230 9.98 -3.62 27.65
C LEU A 230 11.12 -4.40 28.32
N ARG A 231 11.79 -3.80 29.31
CA ARG A 231 12.88 -4.47 30.05
C ARG A 231 12.43 -5.78 30.70
N ARG A 232 11.23 -5.79 31.30
CA ARG A 232 10.67 -7.01 31.88
C ARG A 232 10.43 -8.07 30.80
N LYS A 233 9.86 -7.71 29.65
CA LYS A 233 9.59 -8.61 28.54
C LYS A 233 10.89 -9.23 28.00
N LEU A 234 11.92 -8.43 27.81
CA LEU A 234 13.22 -8.90 27.37
C LEU A 234 13.88 -9.83 28.43
N LYS A 235 13.80 -9.47 29.71
CA LYS A 235 14.35 -10.30 30.80
C LYS A 235 13.65 -11.67 30.89
N THR A 236 12.32 -11.71 30.68
CA THR A 236 11.52 -12.94 30.78
C THR A 236 11.48 -13.75 29.47
N ALA A 237 12.13 -13.29 28.42
CA ALA A 237 12.20 -14.04 27.16
C ALA A 237 13.04 -15.33 27.26
N GLY A 238 13.95 -15.37 28.22
CA GLY A 238 14.93 -16.46 28.34
C GLY A 238 16.02 -16.37 27.27
N PRO A 239 16.79 -17.44 27.10
CA PRO A 239 17.84 -17.48 26.09
C PRO A 239 17.20 -17.62 24.69
N VAL A 240 17.30 -16.54 23.90
CA VAL A 240 16.89 -16.50 22.49
C VAL A 240 18.12 -16.23 21.65
N ALA A 241 18.47 -17.16 20.76
CA ALA A 241 19.50 -16.95 19.78
C ALA A 241 18.91 -16.17 18.59
N LEU A 242 19.51 -15.02 18.28
CA LEU A 242 19.15 -14.18 17.14
C LEU A 242 20.25 -14.30 16.09
N GLU A 243 19.82 -14.43 14.84
CA GLU A 243 20.69 -14.50 13.68
C GLU A 243 20.10 -13.60 12.58
N THR A 244 20.94 -12.79 11.94
CA THR A 244 20.56 -12.02 10.77
C THR A 244 21.16 -12.66 9.53
N VAL A 245 20.28 -13.05 8.59
CA VAL A 245 20.67 -13.73 7.36
C VAL A 245 20.16 -12.96 6.13
N THR A 246 20.89 -13.07 5.02
CA THR A 246 20.51 -12.48 3.72
C THR A 246 20.14 -13.55 2.69
N SER A 247 20.17 -14.82 3.10
CA SER A 247 19.70 -15.97 2.32
C SER A 247 18.86 -16.87 3.20
N ILE A 248 17.84 -17.48 2.63
CA ILE A 248 16.93 -18.39 3.33
C ILE A 248 17.00 -19.80 2.74
N ALA A 249 18.05 -20.11 1.98
CA ALA A 249 18.22 -21.41 1.35
C ALA A 249 18.14 -22.54 2.38
N GLY A 250 17.22 -23.47 2.16
CA GLY A 250 16.92 -24.59 3.05
C GLY A 250 16.00 -24.26 4.24
N LEU A 251 15.48 -23.02 4.32
CA LEU A 251 14.54 -22.58 5.37
C LEU A 251 13.21 -22.07 4.78
N GLU A 252 13.01 -22.16 3.47
CA GLU A 252 11.90 -21.54 2.75
C GLU A 252 10.55 -21.98 3.30
N ASP A 253 10.35 -23.29 3.43
CA ASP A 253 9.09 -23.88 3.91
C ASP A 253 8.85 -23.56 5.39
N GLU A 254 9.92 -23.55 6.20
CA GLU A 254 9.82 -23.24 7.63
C GLU A 254 9.44 -21.76 7.83
N ILE A 255 10.04 -20.85 7.08
CA ILE A 255 9.74 -19.41 7.07
C ILE A 255 8.30 -19.16 6.62
N TYR A 256 7.88 -19.79 5.52
CA TYR A 256 6.50 -19.68 5.05
C TYR A 256 5.50 -20.22 6.08
N SER A 257 5.80 -21.33 6.72
CA SER A 257 4.98 -21.91 7.78
C SER A 257 4.84 -20.99 9.01
N LEU A 258 5.89 -20.27 9.40
CA LEU A 258 5.83 -19.26 10.48
C LEU A 258 4.90 -18.12 10.12
N TYR A 259 4.95 -17.64 8.87
CA TYR A 259 4.05 -16.60 8.37
C TYR A 259 2.58 -17.07 8.41
N GLU A 260 2.29 -18.25 7.84
CA GLU A 260 0.93 -18.80 7.81
C GLU A 260 0.37 -19.00 9.22
N GLU A 261 1.17 -19.44 10.18
CA GLU A 261 0.74 -19.59 11.56
C GLU A 261 0.43 -18.25 12.21
N THR A 262 1.20 -17.21 11.89
CA THR A 262 0.93 -15.84 12.36
C THR A 262 -0.38 -15.31 11.74
N ARG A 263 -0.59 -15.53 10.45
CA ARG A 263 -1.82 -15.16 9.74
C ARG A 263 -3.04 -15.86 10.36
N ALA A 264 -2.95 -17.15 10.60
CA ALA A 264 -4.03 -17.94 11.23
C ALA A 264 -4.35 -17.49 12.68
N ASN A 265 -3.37 -16.93 13.40
CA ASN A 265 -3.53 -16.39 14.75
C ASN A 265 -3.88 -14.89 14.78
N SER A 266 -4.05 -14.25 13.61
CA SER A 266 -4.51 -12.87 13.53
C SER A 266 -5.93 -12.73 14.04
N ARG A 267 -6.21 -11.62 14.75
CA ARG A 267 -7.57 -11.29 15.21
C ARG A 267 -8.45 -10.69 14.12
N PHE A 268 -7.82 -10.23 13.05
CA PHE A 268 -8.48 -9.60 11.93
C PHE A 268 -8.10 -10.35 10.65
N ASP A 269 -9.11 -10.66 9.85
CA ASP A 269 -8.94 -11.35 8.58
C ASP A 269 -9.13 -10.34 7.44
N TYR A 270 -8.05 -9.99 6.77
CA TYR A 270 -8.09 -9.11 5.59
C TYR A 270 -8.37 -9.87 4.30
N GLY A 271 -8.74 -11.15 4.40
CA GLY A 271 -9.11 -11.99 3.27
C GLY A 271 -7.93 -12.27 2.34
N ASP A 272 -8.20 -12.19 1.02
CA ASP A 272 -7.22 -12.53 -0.01
C ASP A 272 -5.99 -11.62 -0.01
N PHE A 273 -6.07 -10.41 0.59
CA PHE A 273 -4.96 -9.46 0.65
C PHE A 273 -3.82 -9.88 1.58
N GLU A 274 -4.02 -10.87 2.45
CA GLU A 274 -2.98 -11.43 3.31
C GLU A 274 -2.41 -12.76 2.78
N GLN A 275 -2.92 -13.28 1.68
CA GLN A 275 -2.37 -14.49 1.10
C GLN A 275 -1.07 -14.20 0.37
N LEU A 276 -0.01 -14.95 0.69
CA LEU A 276 1.23 -14.95 -0.05
C LEU A 276 1.35 -16.24 -0.88
N SER A 277 2.05 -16.15 -2.00
CA SER A 277 2.52 -17.34 -2.68
C SER A 277 3.51 -18.11 -1.78
N PRO A 278 3.49 -19.44 -1.71
CA PRO A 278 4.50 -20.20 -0.98
C PRO A 278 5.95 -19.88 -1.37
N ARG A 279 6.14 -19.37 -2.59
CA ARG A 279 7.44 -18.96 -3.11
C ARG A 279 7.84 -17.53 -2.74
N TYR A 280 6.94 -16.75 -2.13
CA TYR A 280 7.14 -15.31 -1.92
C TYR A 280 8.46 -14.98 -1.23
N PHE A 281 8.73 -15.59 -0.08
CA PHE A 281 9.95 -15.27 0.70
C PHE A 281 11.21 -15.63 -0.08
N ARG A 282 11.25 -16.82 -0.70
CA ARG A 282 12.38 -17.26 -1.52
C ARG A 282 12.64 -16.30 -2.68
N ASP A 283 11.60 -16.04 -3.48
CA ASP A 283 11.74 -15.33 -4.73
C ASP A 283 12.04 -13.83 -4.48
N VAL A 284 11.43 -13.23 -3.45
CA VAL A 284 11.68 -11.82 -3.10
C VAL A 284 13.06 -11.63 -2.49
N VAL A 285 13.48 -12.48 -1.55
CA VAL A 285 14.81 -12.37 -0.95
C VAL A 285 15.91 -12.57 -1.99
N ALA A 286 15.74 -13.55 -2.89
CA ALA A 286 16.69 -13.77 -3.99
C ALA A 286 16.74 -12.59 -4.97
N ALA A 287 15.60 -11.99 -5.30
CA ALA A 287 15.53 -10.86 -6.24
C ALA A 287 16.11 -9.57 -5.68
N LEU A 288 15.91 -9.30 -4.39
CA LEU A 288 16.43 -8.10 -3.72
C LEU A 288 17.91 -8.23 -3.35
N GLY A 289 18.38 -9.44 -3.09
CA GLY A 289 19.75 -9.69 -2.68
C GLY A 289 20.12 -9.12 -1.31
N PRO A 290 21.38 -9.30 -0.87
CA PRO A 290 21.82 -8.96 0.49
C PRO A 290 21.82 -7.46 0.81
N GLU A 291 21.88 -6.62 -0.21
CA GLU A 291 21.90 -5.15 -0.05
C GLU A 291 20.51 -4.57 0.24
N ARG A 292 19.44 -5.29 -0.12
CA ARG A 292 18.06 -4.81 -0.04
C ARG A 292 17.13 -5.65 0.82
N ALA A 293 17.53 -6.87 1.21
CA ALA A 293 16.73 -7.75 2.06
C ALA A 293 17.58 -8.50 3.07
N ALA A 294 17.05 -8.61 4.30
CA ALA A 294 17.60 -9.43 5.36
C ALA A 294 16.47 -10.04 6.20
N LEU A 295 16.73 -11.17 6.85
CA LEU A 295 15.83 -11.75 7.82
C LEU A 295 16.49 -11.83 9.18
N ILE A 296 15.75 -11.48 10.23
CA ILE A 296 16.08 -11.79 11.61
C ILE A 296 15.38 -13.10 11.95
N LEU A 297 16.17 -14.11 12.32
CA LEU A 297 15.70 -15.40 12.77
C LEU A 297 15.85 -15.51 14.28
N ALA A 298 14.81 -15.98 14.98
CA ALA A 298 14.85 -16.19 16.43
C ALA A 298 14.68 -17.68 16.74
N ARG A 299 15.70 -18.24 17.40
CA ARG A 299 15.73 -19.66 17.80
C ARG A 299 15.74 -19.79 19.32
N VAL A 300 15.03 -20.78 19.81
CA VAL A 300 15.05 -21.22 21.21
C VAL A 300 15.31 -22.73 21.22
N ASP A 301 16.30 -23.17 21.98
CA ASP A 301 16.75 -24.56 22.03
C ASP A 301 16.98 -25.16 20.61
N GLY A 302 17.61 -24.36 19.74
CA GLY A 302 17.89 -24.72 18.34
C GLY A 302 16.72 -24.67 17.37
N ARG A 303 15.47 -24.56 17.85
CA ARG A 303 14.27 -24.52 17.03
C ARG A 303 13.98 -23.09 16.53
N LEU A 304 13.68 -22.92 15.25
CA LEU A 304 13.24 -21.67 14.69
C LEU A 304 11.81 -21.37 15.15
N LEU A 305 11.63 -20.32 15.94
CA LEU A 305 10.34 -19.94 16.50
C LEU A 305 9.78 -18.63 15.94
N ALA A 306 10.64 -17.78 15.37
CA ALA A 306 10.15 -16.58 14.70
C ALA A 306 11.12 -16.11 13.61
N MET A 307 10.55 -15.40 12.65
CA MET A 307 11.28 -14.70 11.59
C MET A 307 10.72 -13.29 11.39
N LYS A 308 11.57 -12.39 10.94
CA LYS A 308 11.23 -11.04 10.55
C LYS A 308 11.93 -10.72 9.24
N LEU A 309 11.16 -10.45 8.18
CA LEU A 309 11.71 -9.99 6.91
C LEU A 309 11.88 -8.46 6.95
N LEU A 310 13.08 -8.00 6.68
CA LEU A 310 13.44 -6.58 6.59
C LEU A 310 13.79 -6.22 5.16
N PHE A 311 13.28 -5.06 4.70
CA PHE A 311 13.78 -4.41 3.50
C PHE A 311 14.63 -3.22 3.86
N ILE A 312 15.72 -3.03 3.11
CA ILE A 312 16.77 -2.05 3.38
C ILE A 312 16.69 -0.95 2.33
N GLU A 313 16.45 0.27 2.78
CA GLU A 313 16.50 1.48 1.97
C GLU A 313 17.50 2.47 2.57
N LYS A 314 17.86 3.48 1.84
CA LYS A 314 18.90 4.45 2.21
C LYS A 314 18.69 5.07 3.61
N ASP A 315 17.45 5.45 3.95
CA ASP A 315 17.15 6.14 5.21
C ASP A 315 16.02 5.44 6.00
N ARG A 316 15.58 4.25 5.55
CA ARG A 316 14.45 3.54 6.13
C ARG A 316 14.70 2.02 6.10
N ILE A 317 14.40 1.36 7.22
CA ILE A 317 14.24 -0.10 7.25
C ILE A 317 12.74 -0.38 7.32
N ILE A 318 12.28 -1.28 6.46
CA ILE A 318 10.89 -1.75 6.43
C ILE A 318 10.82 -3.14 7.05
N ASP A 319 10.14 -3.28 8.18
CA ASP A 319 9.75 -4.54 8.82
C ASP A 319 8.53 -5.08 8.05
N LYS A 320 8.82 -5.84 7.00
CA LYS A 320 7.86 -6.21 5.97
C LYS A 320 6.90 -7.29 6.41
N PHE A 321 7.43 -8.39 6.92
CA PHE A 321 6.64 -9.50 7.41
C PHE A 321 7.21 -10.10 8.69
N TRP A 322 6.31 -10.51 9.54
CA TRP A 322 6.56 -11.21 10.78
C TRP A 322 5.94 -12.59 10.76
N GLY A 323 6.68 -13.61 11.15
CA GLY A 323 6.21 -14.98 11.34
C GLY A 323 6.63 -15.51 12.70
N MET A 324 5.74 -16.25 13.37
CA MET A 324 6.03 -16.78 14.71
C MET A 324 5.24 -18.06 15.00
N ARG A 325 5.84 -19.02 15.72
CA ARG A 325 5.16 -20.17 16.28
C ARG A 325 4.33 -19.79 17.51
N TYR A 326 3.14 -20.34 17.62
CA TYR A 326 2.24 -20.15 18.74
C TYR A 326 2.00 -21.47 19.47
N PRO A 327 1.91 -21.52 20.83
CA PRO A 327 2.06 -20.40 21.77
C PRO A 327 3.51 -20.03 22.09
N ALA A 328 4.52 -20.87 21.71
CA ALA A 328 5.90 -20.77 22.15
C ALA A 328 6.52 -19.39 21.95
N GLY A 329 6.27 -18.74 20.81
CA GLY A 329 6.81 -17.40 20.57
C GLY A 329 6.29 -16.34 21.54
N ARG A 330 5.06 -16.50 22.05
CA ARG A 330 4.51 -15.61 23.11
C ARG A 330 5.16 -15.86 24.45
N GLU A 331 5.44 -17.10 24.80
CA GLU A 331 6.10 -17.51 26.05
C GLU A 331 7.49 -16.87 26.16
N HIS A 332 8.23 -16.84 25.03
CA HIS A 332 9.54 -16.20 24.92
C HIS A 332 9.48 -14.71 24.52
N ASN A 333 8.32 -14.06 24.53
CA ASN A 333 8.18 -12.64 24.18
C ASN A 333 8.87 -12.25 22.85
N LEU A 334 8.88 -13.14 21.86
CA LEU A 334 9.68 -12.99 20.63
C LEU A 334 9.36 -11.72 19.84
N PHE A 335 8.13 -11.22 19.91
CA PHE A 335 7.77 -9.93 19.30
C PHE A 335 8.68 -8.80 19.82
N PHE A 336 8.91 -8.72 21.15
CA PHE A 336 9.73 -7.65 21.74
C PHE A 336 11.21 -7.88 21.48
N VAL A 337 11.65 -9.13 21.50
CA VAL A 337 13.04 -9.51 21.20
C VAL A 337 13.40 -9.16 19.77
N ALA A 338 12.58 -9.57 18.81
CA ALA A 338 12.77 -9.28 17.39
C ALA A 338 12.55 -7.79 17.05
N TRP A 339 11.70 -7.08 17.80
CA TRP A 339 11.58 -5.63 17.67
C TRP A 339 12.90 -4.94 18.02
N MET A 340 13.48 -5.28 19.15
CA MET A 340 14.77 -4.70 19.57
C MET A 340 15.88 -5.00 18.59
N GLU A 341 15.91 -6.22 18.05
CA GLU A 341 16.88 -6.57 17.00
C GLU A 341 16.65 -5.77 15.71
N GLY A 342 15.40 -5.57 15.30
CA GLY A 342 15.07 -4.69 14.18
C GLY A 342 15.52 -3.24 14.41
N VAL A 343 15.37 -2.71 15.62
CA VAL A 343 15.88 -1.38 15.98
C VAL A 343 17.41 -1.33 15.93
N ARG A 344 18.12 -2.35 16.48
CA ARG A 344 19.58 -2.45 16.39
C ARG A 344 20.04 -2.51 14.93
N PHE A 345 19.37 -3.33 14.12
CA PHE A 345 19.64 -3.44 12.70
C PHE A 345 19.49 -2.09 11.99
N ALA A 346 18.40 -1.38 12.25
CA ALA A 346 18.14 -0.07 11.65
C ALA A 346 19.18 0.98 12.06
N LEU A 347 19.57 1.01 13.35
CA LEU A 347 20.62 1.91 13.83
C LEU A 347 21.99 1.59 13.22
N ALA A 348 22.33 0.31 13.09
CA ALA A 348 23.59 -0.12 12.47
C ALA A 348 23.69 0.25 10.98
N HIS A 349 22.54 0.33 10.28
CA HIS A 349 22.46 0.78 8.89
C HIS A 349 22.32 2.30 8.74
N GLY A 350 22.34 3.07 9.85
CA GLY A 350 22.18 4.52 9.82
C GLY A 350 20.79 4.98 9.34
N ALA A 351 19.79 4.10 9.43
CA ALA A 351 18.43 4.43 9.03
C ALA A 351 17.83 5.49 9.96
N ARG A 352 17.09 6.42 9.39
CA ARG A 352 16.38 7.47 10.12
C ARG A 352 14.98 7.03 10.57
N ARG A 353 14.45 5.96 9.97
CA ARG A 353 13.10 5.45 10.21
C ARG A 353 13.08 3.93 10.20
N TYR A 354 12.30 3.38 11.12
CA TYR A 354 11.94 1.96 11.14
C TYR A 354 10.43 1.86 10.92
N GLN A 355 10.03 1.46 9.74
CA GLN A 355 8.64 1.28 9.34
C GLN A 355 8.23 -0.16 9.64
N SER A 356 7.08 -0.34 10.27
CA SER A 356 6.63 -1.67 10.63
C SER A 356 5.13 -1.82 10.35
N GLY A 357 4.76 -2.40 9.26
CA GLY A 357 3.42 -2.83 8.83
C GLY A 357 2.18 -2.25 9.50
N GLN A 358 1.03 -2.76 9.12
CA GLN A 358 -0.30 -2.21 9.41
C GLN A 358 -1.06 -2.97 10.53
N THR A 359 -0.36 -3.63 11.46
CA THR A 359 -0.96 -4.39 12.55
C THR A 359 -0.25 -4.14 13.88
N ALA A 360 -0.80 -4.65 15.01
CA ALA A 360 -0.24 -4.53 16.36
C ALA A 360 0.06 -3.08 16.78
N TYR A 361 -0.81 -2.15 16.41
CA TYR A 361 -0.64 -0.71 16.60
C TYR A 361 -0.38 -0.31 18.05
N ALA A 362 -1.18 -0.83 19.00
CA ALA A 362 -1.04 -0.47 20.41
C ALA A 362 0.31 -0.85 20.98
N GLN A 363 0.89 -1.98 20.54
CA GLN A 363 2.22 -2.40 20.99
C GLN A 363 3.31 -1.53 20.36
N LYS A 364 3.23 -1.27 19.06
CA LYS A 364 4.18 -0.43 18.34
C LYS A 364 4.18 1.02 18.85
N MET A 365 3.00 1.57 19.17
CA MET A 365 2.89 2.90 19.79
C MET A 365 3.52 2.94 21.19
N LYS A 366 3.38 1.89 22.00
CA LYS A 366 4.08 1.78 23.29
C LYS A 366 5.60 1.70 23.13
N LEU A 367 6.05 1.21 21.98
CA LEU A 367 7.46 1.15 21.60
C LEU A 367 7.93 2.42 20.84
N GLY A 368 7.11 3.49 20.85
CA GLY A 368 7.48 4.82 20.35
C GLY A 368 7.09 5.10 18.91
N SER A 369 6.42 4.18 18.22
CA SER A 369 5.96 4.43 16.85
C SER A 369 4.81 5.43 16.82
N ARG A 370 4.80 6.27 15.78
CA ARG A 370 3.63 7.04 15.34
C ARG A 370 2.91 6.29 14.23
N LEU A 371 1.70 6.74 13.91
CA LEU A 371 0.90 6.19 12.83
C LEU A 371 0.84 7.21 11.69
N ASP A 372 1.39 6.85 10.53
CA ASP A 372 1.34 7.66 9.32
C ASP A 372 0.07 7.34 8.53
N PRO A 373 -0.76 8.35 8.22
CA PRO A 373 -2.01 8.15 7.50
C PRO A 373 -1.77 7.59 6.08
N MET A 374 -2.63 6.66 5.70
CA MET A 374 -2.71 6.12 4.35
C MET A 374 -4.13 6.31 3.83
N TRP A 375 -4.27 6.45 2.52
CA TRP A 375 -5.53 6.70 1.88
C TRP A 375 -5.84 5.64 0.83
N VAL A 376 -7.08 5.23 0.79
CA VAL A 376 -7.63 4.41 -0.28
C VAL A 376 -8.61 5.26 -1.06
N TYR A 377 -8.44 5.28 -2.38
CA TYR A 377 -9.37 5.90 -3.28
C TYR A 377 -10.11 4.82 -4.03
N PHE A 378 -11.41 5.01 -4.22
CA PHE A 378 -12.21 4.07 -4.99
C PHE A 378 -13.32 4.79 -5.75
N ARG A 379 -13.73 4.18 -6.85
CA ARG A 379 -14.77 4.70 -7.73
C ARG A 379 -15.53 3.55 -8.38
N HIS A 380 -16.83 3.67 -8.46
CA HIS A 380 -17.63 2.82 -9.33
C HIS A 380 -17.89 3.55 -10.66
N ARG A 381 -17.74 2.85 -11.81
CA ARG A 381 -17.86 3.47 -13.14
C ARG A 381 -19.28 3.95 -13.47
N TRP A 382 -20.33 3.37 -12.87
CA TRP A 382 -21.68 3.87 -13.01
C TRP A 382 -21.93 5.06 -12.07
N PRO A 383 -22.31 6.25 -12.60
CA PRO A 383 -22.40 7.48 -11.81
C PRO A 383 -23.38 7.39 -10.63
N VAL A 384 -24.52 6.71 -10.82
CA VAL A 384 -25.53 6.53 -9.77
C VAL A 384 -24.96 5.70 -8.61
N VAL A 385 -24.34 4.55 -8.93
CA VAL A 385 -23.72 3.67 -7.93
C VAL A 385 -22.53 4.38 -7.26
N ASN A 386 -21.74 5.13 -8.03
CA ASN A 386 -20.64 5.91 -7.48
C ASN A 386 -21.12 6.98 -6.47
N ARG A 387 -22.27 7.61 -6.71
CA ARG A 387 -22.87 8.56 -5.76
C ARG A 387 -23.29 7.88 -4.46
N ILE A 388 -23.78 6.64 -4.52
CA ILE A 388 -24.09 5.82 -3.33
C ILE A 388 -22.80 5.47 -2.59
N PHE A 389 -21.80 4.98 -3.32
CA PHE A 389 -20.49 4.65 -2.76
C PHE A 389 -19.87 5.84 -2.03
N ARG A 390 -19.91 7.02 -2.63
CA ARG A 390 -19.39 8.25 -2.04
C ARG A 390 -20.09 8.63 -0.72
N ARG A 391 -21.41 8.37 -0.61
CA ARG A 391 -22.14 8.60 0.66
C ARG A 391 -21.84 7.54 1.71
N ALA A 392 -21.59 6.29 1.29
CA ALA A 392 -21.23 5.18 2.18
C ALA A 392 -19.75 5.20 2.60
N ALA A 393 -18.88 5.88 1.85
CA ALA A 393 -17.44 5.93 2.08
C ALA A 393 -17.03 6.18 3.54
N PRO A 394 -17.62 7.15 4.28
CA PRO A 394 -17.26 7.38 5.68
C PRO A 394 -17.60 6.22 6.63
N LEU A 395 -18.50 5.31 6.21
CA LEU A 395 -18.92 4.16 7.02
C LEU A 395 -18.01 2.95 6.86
N ILE A 396 -17.35 2.84 5.69
CA ILE A 396 -16.50 1.70 5.31
C ILE A 396 -15.00 2.01 5.41
N ALA A 397 -14.63 3.10 6.08
CA ALA A 397 -13.23 3.45 6.29
C ALA A 397 -12.52 2.41 7.17
N PHE A 398 -11.40 1.87 6.70
CA PHE A 398 -10.67 0.77 7.34
C PHE A 398 -10.22 1.11 8.77
N ASP A 399 -9.86 2.38 9.01
CA ASP A 399 -9.48 2.87 10.33
C ASP A 399 -10.61 2.82 11.38
N LYS A 400 -11.86 2.71 10.94
CA LYS A 400 -13.03 2.55 11.83
C LYS A 400 -13.38 1.08 12.08
N MET A 401 -12.98 0.21 11.16
CA MET A 401 -13.30 -1.21 11.23
C MET A 401 -12.29 -2.00 12.04
N ASP A 402 -11.04 -1.53 12.11
CA ASP A 402 -10.01 -2.12 12.96
C ASP A 402 -10.32 -1.81 14.43
N PRO A 403 -10.57 -2.84 15.28
CA PRO A 403 -10.92 -2.65 16.69
C PRO A 403 -9.83 -1.94 17.49
N GLU A 404 -8.56 -2.19 17.16
CA GLU A 404 -7.41 -1.61 17.86
C GLU A 404 -7.30 -0.11 17.56
N LEU A 405 -7.49 0.29 16.30
CA LEU A 405 -7.54 1.70 15.91
C LEU A 405 -8.74 2.42 16.50
N ALA A 406 -9.90 1.76 16.56
CA ALA A 406 -11.09 2.31 17.20
C ALA A 406 -10.86 2.58 18.70
N ASP A 407 -10.19 1.66 19.41
CA ASP A 407 -9.84 1.84 20.82
C ASP A 407 -8.78 2.93 21.04
N ILE A 408 -7.78 3.01 20.18
CA ILE A 408 -6.76 4.08 20.22
C ILE A 408 -7.42 5.45 20.05
N ARG A 409 -8.38 5.56 19.13
CA ARG A 409 -9.11 6.80 18.88
C ARG A 409 -9.95 7.23 20.07
N LYS A 410 -10.71 6.31 20.67
CA LYS A 410 -11.51 6.57 21.90
C LYS A 410 -10.65 7.12 23.04
N ARG A 411 -9.44 6.58 23.23
CA ARG A 411 -8.50 7.03 24.28
C ARG A 411 -7.87 8.40 24.02
N ARG A 412 -7.90 8.89 22.79
CA ARG A 412 -7.38 10.23 22.43
C ARG A 412 -8.44 11.33 22.49
N SER A 413 -9.72 10.94 22.44
CA SER A 413 -10.87 11.85 22.47
C SER A 413 -11.51 12.01 23.85
N GLY A 414 -11.09 11.26 24.86
CA GLY A 414 -11.44 11.38 26.27
C GLY A 414 -10.23 11.80 27.10
#